data_247296cb137a9ac7e2b99e7fa8cada47
#
_entry.id   247296cb137a9ac7e2b99e7fa8cada47
#
_cell.length_a   1.000
_cell.length_b   1.000
_cell.length_c   1.000
_cell.angle_alpha   90.00
_cell.angle_beta   90.00
_cell.angle_gamma   90.00
#
_symmetry.space_group_name_H-M   'P 1'
#
loop_
_entity.id
_entity.type
_entity.pdbx_description
1 polymer ?
#
loop_
_entity_poly.entity_id
_entity_poly.type
_entity_poly.pdbx_seq_one_letter_code
_entity_poly.pdbx_strand_id
1 'polypeptide(L)'
;MQKVVNSISLITYNIHKGFGVGAVRFLLPEMRAAISGLNPDFVFLQEVQGKHKRRERRIESWPEAPQFEYIAENIWPHYIYAKNAVYQSGHHGNAILSKYPFECFENINLSNTTRASRGILHAQVKLDNTTIHLLCVHLGLFKAERMEQCNALIQRIKDVVPQNEPLLMAGDFNDWRTVISKTLADDLNIAEAFVAVEGQHARSFPAIRPALRVDRVYFRGMEVQEVACFQGKPWRMLSDHLPLYARFTLL
;
A
#
# COMPACT_ATOMS: atom_id res chain seq x y z
N MET A 1 -16.76 0.45 28.33
CA MET A 1 -16.53 1.70 27.61
C MET A 1 -15.73 1.34 26.35
N GLN A 2 -16.31 1.51 25.16
CA GLN A 2 -15.55 1.41 23.91
C GLN A 2 -14.52 2.55 23.90
N LYS A 3 -13.26 2.21 23.60
CA LYS A 3 -12.19 3.21 23.51
C LYS A 3 -12.40 3.96 22.20
N VAL A 4 -12.70 5.25 22.27
CA VAL A 4 -12.82 6.10 21.08
C VAL A 4 -11.48 6.07 20.32
N VAL A 5 -11.50 5.69 19.06
CA VAL A 5 -10.31 5.63 18.21
C VAL A 5 -10.05 7.02 17.65
N ASN A 6 -9.23 7.80 18.34
CA ASN A 6 -8.90 9.17 17.91
C ASN A 6 -7.71 9.22 16.93
N SER A 7 -6.92 8.17 16.82
CA SER A 7 -5.70 8.14 15.99
C SER A 7 -5.56 6.79 15.32
N ILE A 8 -5.19 6.82 14.05
CA ILE A 8 -4.89 5.64 13.22
C ILE A 8 -3.54 5.78 12.56
N SER A 9 -2.88 4.66 12.35
CA SER A 9 -1.57 4.58 11.72
C SER A 9 -1.57 3.65 10.51
N LEU A 10 -0.83 4.03 9.49
CA LEU A 10 -0.69 3.31 8.23
C LEU A 10 0.78 3.12 7.88
N ILE A 11 1.14 1.95 7.39
CA ILE A 11 2.37 1.73 6.63
C ILE A 11 2.01 1.28 5.21
N THR A 12 2.69 1.84 4.19
CA THR A 12 2.65 1.30 2.83
C THR A 12 4.02 0.79 2.42
N TYR A 13 4.06 -0.39 1.80
CA TYR A 13 5.31 -1.04 1.44
C TYR A 13 5.18 -1.94 0.22
N ASN A 14 5.93 -1.64 -0.85
CA ASN A 14 6.15 -2.58 -1.93
C ASN A 14 7.19 -3.62 -1.47
N ILE A 15 6.76 -4.85 -1.22
CA ILE A 15 7.59 -5.91 -0.63
C ILE A 15 8.36 -6.73 -1.67
N HIS A 16 8.34 -6.35 -2.94
CA HIS A 16 9.09 -7.01 -4.00
C HIS A 16 8.96 -8.55 -3.95
N LYS A 17 7.74 -9.05 -3.74
CA LYS A 17 7.43 -10.50 -3.64
C LYS A 17 8.16 -11.24 -2.50
N GLY A 18 8.52 -10.52 -1.44
CA GLY A 18 9.27 -11.05 -0.29
C GLY A 18 10.77 -11.16 -0.52
N PHE A 19 11.31 -10.53 -1.57
CA PHE A 19 12.74 -10.55 -1.87
C PHE A 19 13.40 -9.23 -1.54
N GLY A 20 14.61 -9.33 -1.00
CA GLY A 20 15.47 -8.18 -0.77
C GLY A 20 15.98 -7.55 -2.07
N VAL A 21 16.80 -6.53 -1.92
CA VAL A 21 17.45 -5.82 -3.03
C VAL A 21 18.15 -6.79 -3.96
N GLY A 22 17.94 -6.61 -5.27
CA GLY A 22 18.49 -7.49 -6.31
C GLY A 22 17.77 -8.83 -6.48
N ALA A 23 16.65 -9.05 -5.79
CA ALA A 23 15.80 -10.26 -5.88
C ALA A 23 16.53 -11.59 -5.61
N VAL A 24 17.65 -11.57 -4.86
CA VAL A 24 18.49 -12.74 -4.60
C VAL A 24 18.07 -13.46 -3.32
N ARG A 25 17.86 -12.73 -2.23
CA ARG A 25 17.52 -13.30 -0.92
C ARG A 25 16.05 -13.16 -0.65
N PHE A 26 15.41 -14.24 -0.22
CA PHE A 26 14.05 -14.21 0.32
C PHE A 26 14.11 -13.75 1.77
N LEU A 27 13.43 -12.65 2.08
CA LEU A 27 13.50 -11.93 3.36
C LEU A 27 12.12 -11.62 3.95
N LEU A 28 11.11 -12.39 3.56
CA LEU A 28 9.73 -12.18 4.05
C LEU A 28 9.62 -12.30 5.58
N PRO A 29 10.30 -13.25 6.27
CA PRO A 29 10.28 -13.31 7.74
C PRO A 29 10.83 -12.04 8.40
N GLU A 30 11.91 -11.48 7.87
CA GLU A 30 12.52 -10.24 8.35
C GLU A 30 11.62 -9.03 8.07
N MET A 31 10.93 -9.01 6.90
CA MET A 31 9.93 -7.98 6.58
C MET A 31 8.77 -8.03 7.58
N ARG A 32 8.23 -9.24 7.86
CA ARG A 32 7.19 -9.45 8.85
C ARG A 32 7.62 -8.90 10.22
N ALA A 33 8.80 -9.30 10.70
CA ALA A 33 9.31 -8.84 11.99
C ALA A 33 9.46 -7.31 12.06
N ALA A 34 9.96 -6.69 10.99
CA ALA A 34 10.14 -5.24 10.91
C ALA A 34 8.79 -4.49 10.89
N ILE A 35 7.81 -4.93 10.10
CA ILE A 35 6.48 -4.34 10.04
C ILE A 35 5.76 -4.53 11.38
N SER A 36 5.83 -5.72 11.96
CA SER A 36 5.23 -6.05 13.27
C SER A 36 5.77 -5.17 14.40
N GLY A 37 7.08 -4.86 14.36
CA GLY A 37 7.71 -3.98 15.35
C GLY A 37 7.18 -2.56 15.35
N LEU A 38 6.62 -2.08 14.24
CA LEU A 38 5.94 -0.78 14.14
C LEU A 38 4.48 -0.84 14.58
N ASN A 39 3.87 -2.03 14.52
CA ASN A 39 2.49 -2.31 14.93
C ASN A 39 1.44 -1.31 14.40
N PRO A 40 1.44 -0.94 13.12
CA PRO A 40 0.46 0.00 12.56
C PRO A 40 -0.96 -0.58 12.57
N ASP A 41 -1.96 0.29 12.47
CA ASP A 41 -3.36 -0.14 12.40
C ASP A 41 -3.71 -0.73 11.04
N PHE A 42 -3.11 -0.15 9.98
CA PHE A 42 -3.26 -0.60 8.60
C PHE A 42 -1.91 -0.86 7.94
N VAL A 43 -1.81 -1.95 7.17
CA VAL A 43 -0.64 -2.28 6.35
C VAL A 43 -1.07 -2.42 4.90
N PHE A 44 -0.56 -1.56 4.03
CA PHE A 44 -0.82 -1.60 2.59
C PHE A 44 0.39 -2.17 1.88
N LEU A 45 0.22 -3.32 1.25
CA LEU A 45 1.30 -4.05 0.62
C LEU A 45 1.12 -4.13 -0.89
N GLN A 46 2.19 -3.91 -1.64
CA GLN A 46 2.24 -4.09 -3.08
C GLN A 46 3.20 -5.23 -3.43
N GLU A 47 3.01 -5.83 -4.59
CA GLU A 47 3.76 -7.00 -5.08
C GLU A 47 3.71 -8.21 -4.14
N VAL A 48 2.62 -8.40 -3.42
CA VAL A 48 2.43 -9.54 -2.52
C VAL A 48 2.19 -10.81 -3.31
N GLN A 49 2.96 -11.85 -3.05
CA GLN A 49 2.80 -13.15 -3.69
C GLN A 49 1.70 -13.96 -2.98
N GLY A 50 0.62 -14.27 -3.69
CA GLY A 50 -0.42 -15.16 -3.16
C GLY A 50 -0.02 -16.63 -3.29
N LYS A 51 0.45 -17.04 -4.47
CA LYS A 51 0.92 -18.41 -4.74
C LYS A 51 2.05 -18.41 -5.75
N HIS A 52 3.04 -19.31 -5.60
CA HIS A 52 4.09 -19.47 -6.59
C HIS A 52 4.72 -20.87 -6.57
N LYS A 53 4.14 -21.82 -7.31
CA LYS A 53 4.51 -23.24 -7.34
C LYS A 53 6.01 -23.57 -7.45
N ARG A 54 6.79 -22.74 -8.17
CA ARG A 54 8.24 -22.97 -8.32
C ARG A 54 9.05 -22.48 -7.13
N ARG A 55 8.65 -21.35 -6.50
CA ARG A 55 9.34 -20.78 -5.34
C ARG A 55 9.07 -21.59 -4.09
N GLU A 56 7.82 -22.04 -3.89
CA GLU A 56 7.40 -22.96 -2.83
C GLU A 56 8.26 -24.23 -2.78
N ARG A 57 8.72 -24.74 -3.95
CA ARG A 57 9.58 -25.92 -4.02
C ARG A 57 11.07 -25.66 -3.84
N ARG A 58 11.54 -24.40 -4.03
CA ARG A 58 12.96 -24.07 -4.08
C ARG A 58 13.46 -23.32 -2.86
N ILE A 59 12.58 -22.66 -2.14
CA ILE A 59 12.90 -21.81 -1.00
C ILE A 59 12.37 -22.48 0.24
N GLU A 60 13.25 -23.00 1.07
CA GLU A 60 12.92 -23.72 2.29
C GLU A 60 12.10 -22.87 3.27
N SER A 61 12.43 -21.58 3.39
CA SER A 61 11.72 -20.61 4.24
C SER A 61 10.44 -20.02 3.60
N TRP A 62 9.98 -20.58 2.46
CA TRP A 62 8.73 -20.12 1.86
C TRP A 62 7.54 -20.52 2.75
N PRO A 63 6.66 -19.58 3.13
CA PRO A 63 5.52 -19.91 3.98
C PRO A 63 4.52 -20.82 3.26
N GLU A 64 3.86 -21.70 3.99
CA GLU A 64 2.75 -22.52 3.47
C GLU A 64 1.54 -21.65 3.13
N ALA A 65 1.27 -20.63 3.95
CA ALA A 65 0.23 -19.63 3.70
C ALA A 65 0.67 -18.59 2.65
N PRO A 66 -0.28 -17.94 1.97
CA PRO A 66 0.02 -16.75 1.15
C PRO A 66 0.78 -15.69 1.94
N GLN A 67 1.64 -14.91 1.26
CA GLN A 67 2.51 -13.94 1.95
C GLN A 67 1.74 -12.93 2.81
N PHE A 68 0.56 -12.48 2.38
CA PHE A 68 -0.26 -11.53 3.15
C PHE A 68 -0.81 -12.17 4.43
N GLU A 69 -1.23 -13.43 4.40
CA GLU A 69 -1.66 -14.17 5.59
C GLU A 69 -0.49 -14.39 6.56
N TYR A 70 0.66 -14.81 6.05
CA TYR A 70 1.88 -14.98 6.83
C TYR A 70 2.31 -13.70 7.54
N ILE A 71 2.25 -12.55 6.86
CA ILE A 71 2.58 -11.25 7.48
C ILE A 71 1.53 -10.88 8.52
N ALA A 72 0.24 -11.13 8.25
CA ALA A 72 -0.87 -10.74 9.11
C ALA A 72 -0.96 -11.55 10.40
N GLU A 73 -0.47 -12.79 10.39
CA GLU A 73 -0.66 -13.78 11.45
C GLU A 73 -0.39 -13.23 12.86
N ASN A 74 -1.37 -13.39 13.76
CA ASN A 74 -1.37 -12.97 15.16
C ASN A 74 -1.33 -11.45 15.45
N ILE A 75 -1.35 -10.58 14.41
CA ILE A 75 -1.24 -9.13 14.59
C ILE A 75 -2.40 -8.40 13.92
N TRP A 76 -2.68 -8.73 12.66
CA TRP A 76 -3.78 -8.15 11.88
C TRP A 76 -4.82 -9.23 11.61
N PRO A 77 -5.89 -9.31 12.44
CA PRO A 77 -6.89 -10.37 12.31
C PRO A 77 -7.72 -10.26 11.03
N HIS A 78 -7.70 -9.10 10.38
CA HIS A 78 -8.44 -8.86 9.14
C HIS A 78 -7.47 -8.55 8.01
N TYR A 79 -7.63 -9.24 6.88
CA TYR A 79 -6.83 -9.00 5.68
C TYR A 79 -7.64 -9.28 4.43
N ILE A 80 -7.30 -8.56 3.37
CA ILE A 80 -7.88 -8.70 2.03
C ILE A 80 -6.75 -8.68 0.99
N TYR A 81 -6.98 -9.38 -0.12
CA TYR A 81 -5.99 -9.52 -1.17
C TYR A 81 -6.60 -9.36 -2.56
N ALA A 82 -6.01 -8.51 -3.36
CA ALA A 82 -6.35 -8.30 -4.76
C ALA A 82 -5.38 -9.05 -5.66
N LYS A 83 -5.88 -10.07 -6.37
CA LYS A 83 -5.12 -10.80 -7.36
C LYS A 83 -5.01 -9.96 -8.64
N ASN A 84 -3.90 -9.25 -8.84
CA ASN A 84 -3.72 -8.36 -9.97
C ASN A 84 -2.99 -9.04 -11.12
N ALA A 85 -1.85 -9.67 -10.92
CA ALA A 85 -1.08 -10.37 -11.94
C ALA A 85 -1.20 -11.88 -11.78
N VAL A 86 -1.70 -12.56 -12.82
CA VAL A 86 -1.86 -14.02 -12.86
C VAL A 86 -0.99 -14.59 -13.98
N TYR A 87 -0.21 -15.62 -13.66
CA TYR A 87 0.68 -16.31 -14.57
C TYR A 87 0.72 -17.82 -14.26
N GLN A 88 1.27 -18.63 -15.16
CA GLN A 88 1.20 -20.09 -15.06
C GLN A 88 1.73 -20.66 -13.72
N SER A 89 2.73 -20.05 -13.12
CA SER A 89 3.33 -20.51 -11.86
C SER A 89 2.67 -19.93 -10.60
N GLY A 90 1.77 -18.95 -10.71
CA GLY A 90 1.15 -18.30 -9.56
C GLY A 90 0.51 -16.94 -9.85
N HIS A 91 0.44 -16.11 -8.82
CA HIS A 91 -0.12 -14.76 -8.90
C HIS A 91 0.44 -13.86 -7.81
N HIS A 92 0.44 -12.55 -8.08
CA HIS A 92 0.74 -11.53 -7.08
C HIS A 92 -0.21 -10.33 -7.21
N GLY A 93 -0.21 -9.46 -6.23
CA GLY A 93 -1.07 -8.29 -6.22
C GLY A 93 -0.90 -7.41 -5.00
N ASN A 94 -1.96 -6.70 -4.65
CA ASN A 94 -2.01 -5.81 -3.49
C ASN A 94 -2.72 -6.48 -2.32
N ALA A 95 -2.36 -6.10 -1.09
CA ALA A 95 -3.05 -6.54 0.11
C ALA A 95 -3.22 -5.37 1.09
N ILE A 96 -4.30 -5.41 1.87
CA ILE A 96 -4.50 -4.56 3.04
C ILE A 96 -4.67 -5.46 4.24
N LEU A 97 -3.87 -5.24 5.29
CA LEU A 97 -4.01 -5.87 6.59
C LEU A 97 -4.55 -4.82 7.56
N SER A 98 -5.42 -5.21 8.48
CA SER A 98 -6.13 -4.30 9.36
C SER A 98 -6.34 -4.89 10.75
N LYS A 99 -6.25 -4.06 11.80
CA LYS A 99 -6.70 -4.38 13.15
C LYS A 99 -8.23 -4.33 13.26
N TYR A 100 -8.89 -3.70 12.30
CA TYR A 100 -10.34 -3.50 12.29
C TYR A 100 -11.01 -4.32 11.18
N PRO A 101 -12.24 -4.79 11.38
CA PRO A 101 -12.96 -5.56 10.37
C PRO A 101 -13.28 -4.69 9.14
N PHE A 102 -13.21 -5.31 7.96
CA PHE A 102 -13.68 -4.68 6.73
C PHE A 102 -15.20 -4.85 6.61
N GLU A 103 -15.91 -3.76 6.30
CA GLU A 103 -17.33 -3.80 5.98
C GLU A 103 -17.56 -4.36 4.56
N CYS A 104 -16.76 -3.88 3.62
CA CYS A 104 -16.73 -4.35 2.24
C CYS A 104 -15.38 -4.08 1.60
N PHE A 105 -15.11 -4.76 0.48
CA PHE A 105 -13.93 -4.50 -0.36
C PHE A 105 -14.17 -4.88 -1.80
N GLU A 106 -13.39 -4.28 -2.70
CA GLU A 106 -13.41 -4.54 -4.12
C GLU A 106 -12.00 -4.45 -4.71
N ASN A 107 -11.69 -5.36 -5.64
CA ASN A 107 -10.49 -5.28 -6.46
C ASN A 107 -10.82 -4.68 -7.82
N ILE A 108 -10.35 -3.47 -8.07
CA ILE A 108 -10.60 -2.72 -9.30
C ILE A 108 -9.41 -2.93 -10.23
N ASN A 109 -9.65 -3.64 -11.32
CA ASN A 109 -8.63 -3.85 -12.33
C ASN A 109 -8.47 -2.60 -13.20
N LEU A 110 -7.28 -2.02 -13.18
CA LEU A 110 -6.92 -0.86 -14.01
C LEU A 110 -6.06 -1.23 -15.24
N SER A 111 -5.96 -2.52 -15.55
CA SER A 111 -5.08 -2.99 -16.62
C SER A 111 -5.77 -2.87 -17.97
N ASN A 112 -5.22 -2.09 -18.87
CA ASN A 112 -5.61 -2.04 -20.27
C ASN A 112 -4.89 -3.09 -21.14
N THR A 113 -3.92 -3.81 -20.54
CA THR A 113 -3.14 -4.84 -21.23
C THR A 113 -2.97 -6.09 -20.36
N THR A 114 -2.87 -7.25 -21.00
CA THR A 114 -2.64 -8.55 -20.33
C THR A 114 -1.24 -8.68 -19.70
N ARG A 115 -0.33 -7.73 -19.96
CA ARG A 115 1.09 -7.83 -19.56
C ARG A 115 1.42 -7.17 -18.23
N ALA A 116 0.65 -6.19 -17.77
CA ALA A 116 0.89 -5.48 -16.52
C ALA A 116 -0.42 -5.34 -15.77
N SER A 117 -0.75 -6.36 -14.98
CA SER A 117 -1.94 -6.33 -14.14
C SER A 117 -1.72 -5.39 -12.97
N ARG A 118 -2.31 -4.21 -13.07
CA ARG A 118 -2.31 -3.16 -12.05
C ARG A 118 -3.73 -2.98 -11.53
N GLY A 119 -3.85 -2.58 -10.29
CA GLY A 119 -5.17 -2.43 -9.69
C GLY A 119 -5.17 -1.63 -8.42
N ILE A 120 -6.37 -1.30 -8.02
CA ILE A 120 -6.66 -0.67 -6.74
C ILE A 120 -7.42 -1.69 -5.90
N LEU A 121 -6.96 -1.92 -4.69
CA LEU A 121 -7.74 -2.63 -3.69
C LEU A 121 -8.41 -1.57 -2.83
N HIS A 122 -9.72 -1.41 -2.99
CA HIS A 122 -10.54 -0.49 -2.22
C HIS A 122 -11.30 -1.26 -1.13
N ALA A 123 -11.23 -0.79 0.09
CA ALA A 123 -11.95 -1.34 1.24
C ALA A 123 -12.58 -0.24 2.07
N GLN A 124 -13.56 -0.62 2.87
CA GLN A 124 -14.18 0.24 3.88
C GLN A 124 -14.02 -0.40 5.25
N VAL A 125 -13.67 0.41 6.23
CA VAL A 125 -13.68 0.05 7.65
C VAL A 125 -14.53 1.06 8.40
N LYS A 126 -15.21 0.60 9.44
CA LYS A 126 -15.99 1.48 10.30
C LYS A 126 -15.30 1.61 11.65
N LEU A 127 -14.91 2.82 12.00
CA LEU A 127 -14.38 3.16 13.31
C LEU A 127 -15.41 4.05 14.03
N ASP A 128 -15.97 3.52 15.11
CA ASP A 128 -17.10 4.10 15.79
C ASP A 128 -18.28 4.36 14.81
N ASN A 129 -18.59 5.61 14.50
CA ASN A 129 -19.64 5.98 13.56
C ASN A 129 -19.10 6.51 12.21
N THR A 130 -17.78 6.42 12.00
CA THR A 130 -17.12 6.98 10.82
C THR A 130 -16.69 5.87 9.89
N THR A 131 -17.15 5.90 8.64
CA THR A 131 -16.66 5.03 7.57
C THR A 131 -15.38 5.62 6.99
N ILE A 132 -14.30 4.83 6.93
CA ILE A 132 -13.02 5.22 6.36
C ILE A 132 -12.79 4.40 5.10
N HIS A 133 -12.51 5.07 4.00
CA HIS A 133 -12.15 4.44 2.74
C HIS A 133 -10.64 4.22 2.66
N LEU A 134 -10.23 2.97 2.37
CA LEU A 134 -8.85 2.54 2.27
C LEU A 134 -8.56 2.11 0.83
N LEU A 135 -7.62 2.75 0.15
CA LEU A 135 -7.24 2.41 -1.23
C LEU A 135 -5.75 2.05 -1.32
N CYS A 136 -5.44 0.78 -1.51
CA CYS A 136 -4.08 0.32 -1.80
C CYS A 136 -3.85 0.32 -3.31
N VAL A 137 -2.88 1.11 -3.77
CA VAL A 137 -2.65 1.41 -5.18
C VAL A 137 -1.30 0.86 -5.65
N HIS A 138 -1.25 0.32 -6.88
CA HIS A 138 -0.01 0.05 -7.59
C HIS A 138 -0.22 0.36 -9.08
N LEU A 139 0.34 1.48 -9.57
CA LEU A 139 0.20 1.94 -10.94
C LEU A 139 1.30 1.44 -11.87
N GLY A 140 1.07 1.56 -13.17
CA GLY A 140 1.99 1.15 -14.23
C GLY A 140 3.25 2.01 -14.34
N LEU A 141 4.28 1.43 -14.97
CA LEU A 141 5.58 2.10 -15.16
C LEU A 141 5.54 3.15 -16.29
N PHE A 142 4.69 2.97 -17.30
CA PHE A 142 4.64 3.86 -18.45
C PHE A 142 3.71 5.07 -18.20
N LYS A 143 4.15 6.26 -18.60
CA LYS A 143 3.41 7.50 -18.36
C LYS A 143 1.96 7.47 -18.90
N ALA A 144 1.77 7.01 -20.14
CA ALA A 144 0.43 6.95 -20.74
C ALA A 144 -0.50 6.04 -19.93
N GLU A 145 -0.05 4.82 -19.62
CA GLU A 145 -0.79 3.86 -18.80
C GLU A 145 -1.13 4.45 -17.42
N ARG A 146 -0.16 5.07 -16.74
CA ARG A 146 -0.40 5.69 -15.43
C ARG A 146 -1.45 6.80 -15.49
N MET A 147 -1.44 7.62 -16.54
CA MET A 147 -2.45 8.70 -16.69
C MET A 147 -3.85 8.14 -16.87
N GLU A 148 -4.02 7.11 -17.69
CA GLU A 148 -5.30 6.41 -17.84
C GLU A 148 -5.76 5.78 -16.53
N GLN A 149 -4.85 5.10 -15.82
CA GLN A 149 -5.13 4.49 -14.52
C GLN A 149 -5.47 5.55 -13.46
N CYS A 150 -4.78 6.70 -13.48
CA CYS A 150 -5.07 7.82 -12.60
C CYS A 150 -6.48 8.39 -12.85
N ASN A 151 -6.86 8.59 -14.11
CA ASN A 151 -8.19 9.07 -14.46
C ASN A 151 -9.29 8.09 -14.01
N ALA A 152 -9.08 6.78 -14.21
CA ALA A 152 -10.00 5.76 -13.74
C ALA A 152 -10.10 5.72 -12.20
N LEU A 153 -8.98 5.90 -11.49
CA LEU A 153 -8.94 6.03 -10.03
C LEU A 153 -9.74 7.25 -9.55
N ILE A 154 -9.50 8.43 -10.16
CA ILE A 154 -10.21 9.66 -9.84
C ILE A 154 -11.72 9.49 -10.04
N GLN A 155 -12.13 8.96 -11.19
CA GLN A 155 -13.53 8.74 -11.49
C GLN A 155 -14.15 7.78 -10.45
N ARG A 156 -13.48 6.67 -10.15
CA ARG A 156 -13.96 5.72 -9.15
C ARG A 156 -14.13 6.34 -7.78
N ILE A 157 -13.18 7.15 -7.33
CA ILE A 157 -13.30 7.82 -6.02
C ILE A 157 -14.47 8.81 -6.03
N LYS A 158 -14.66 9.58 -7.11
CA LYS A 158 -15.79 10.50 -7.25
C LYS A 158 -17.15 9.78 -7.23
N ASP A 159 -17.22 8.57 -7.80
CA ASP A 159 -18.45 7.81 -7.90
C ASP A 159 -18.87 7.12 -6.59
N VAL A 160 -17.90 6.69 -5.76
CA VAL A 160 -18.19 5.78 -4.64
C VAL A 160 -17.72 6.25 -3.27
N VAL A 161 -16.91 7.31 -3.20
CA VAL A 161 -16.41 7.84 -1.92
C VAL A 161 -17.06 9.18 -1.64
N PRO A 162 -18.02 9.26 -0.70
CA PRO A 162 -18.64 10.51 -0.31
C PRO A 162 -17.60 11.57 0.09
N GLN A 163 -17.82 12.83 -0.28
CA GLN A 163 -16.87 13.91 -0.02
C GLN A 163 -16.61 14.17 1.46
N ASN A 164 -17.59 13.89 2.30
CA ASN A 164 -17.53 14.03 3.76
C ASN A 164 -16.96 12.81 4.48
N GLU A 165 -16.65 11.73 3.78
CA GLU A 165 -16.06 10.55 4.40
C GLU A 165 -14.52 10.57 4.29
N PRO A 166 -13.83 10.18 5.37
CA PRO A 166 -12.38 10.04 5.39
C PRO A 166 -11.86 9.04 4.36
N LEU A 167 -10.71 9.40 3.76
CA LEU A 167 -10.04 8.59 2.76
C LEU A 167 -8.55 8.46 3.10
N LEU A 168 -8.03 7.24 3.06
CA LEU A 168 -6.60 6.92 3.01
C LEU A 168 -6.27 6.19 1.72
N MET A 169 -5.37 6.75 0.92
CA MET A 169 -4.92 6.12 -0.31
C MET A 169 -3.40 6.08 -0.33
N ALA A 170 -2.83 4.87 -0.40
CA ALA A 170 -1.39 4.72 -0.37
C ALA A 170 -0.91 3.57 -1.26
N GLY A 171 0.37 3.61 -1.63
CA GLY A 171 1.00 2.58 -2.44
C GLY A 171 2.10 3.10 -3.35
N ASP A 172 2.44 2.28 -4.35
CA ASP A 172 3.40 2.58 -5.39
C ASP A 172 2.69 3.19 -6.60
N PHE A 173 2.85 4.49 -6.78
CA PHE A 173 2.29 5.26 -7.89
C PHE A 173 3.19 5.27 -9.13
N ASN A 174 4.45 4.80 -9.01
CA ASN A 174 5.44 4.85 -10.08
C ASN A 174 5.61 6.25 -10.73
N ASP A 175 5.22 7.31 -10.01
CA ASP A 175 5.20 8.70 -10.51
C ASP A 175 6.37 9.51 -9.96
N TRP A 176 7.60 9.17 -10.34
CA TRP A 176 8.81 9.89 -9.90
C TRP A 176 8.88 11.36 -10.32
N ARG A 177 8.08 11.78 -11.32
CA ARG A 177 7.98 13.17 -11.82
C ARG A 177 6.87 13.98 -11.16
N THR A 178 6.12 13.39 -10.24
CA THR A 178 5.02 14.01 -9.49
C THR A 178 3.90 14.62 -10.34
N VAL A 179 3.69 14.10 -11.55
CA VAL A 179 2.66 14.57 -12.49
C VAL A 179 1.26 14.27 -11.98
N ILE A 180 1.08 13.07 -11.40
CA ILE A 180 -0.21 12.59 -10.89
C ILE A 180 -0.61 13.30 -9.60
N SER A 181 0.35 13.65 -8.74
CA SER A 181 0.07 14.23 -7.43
C SER A 181 -0.77 15.52 -7.51
N LYS A 182 -0.47 16.40 -8.48
CA LYS A 182 -1.24 17.62 -8.68
C LYS A 182 -2.66 17.31 -9.14
N THR A 183 -2.82 16.42 -10.13
CA THR A 183 -4.13 16.02 -10.64
C THR A 183 -5.00 15.40 -9.54
N LEU A 184 -4.43 14.50 -8.72
CA LEU A 184 -5.15 13.91 -7.61
C LEU A 184 -5.59 14.94 -6.55
N ALA A 185 -4.70 15.87 -6.19
CA ALA A 185 -5.02 16.90 -5.21
C ALA A 185 -6.15 17.82 -5.73
N ASP A 186 -6.03 18.30 -6.96
CA ASP A 186 -7.00 19.22 -7.56
C ASP A 186 -8.38 18.57 -7.77
N ASP A 187 -8.41 17.30 -8.20
CA ASP A 187 -9.64 16.58 -8.55
C ASP A 187 -10.39 15.98 -7.37
N LEU A 188 -9.69 15.59 -6.31
CA LEU A 188 -10.26 14.80 -5.20
C LEU A 188 -10.27 15.54 -3.86
N ASN A 189 -9.72 16.75 -3.79
CA ASN A 189 -9.53 17.50 -2.54
C ASN A 189 -8.81 16.65 -1.46
N ILE A 190 -7.71 16.02 -1.86
CA ILE A 190 -6.86 15.19 -0.98
C ILE A 190 -5.49 15.84 -0.82
N ALA A 191 -4.87 15.63 0.33
CA ALA A 191 -3.50 16.04 0.60
C ALA A 191 -2.55 14.83 0.59
N GLU A 192 -1.26 15.06 0.33
CA GLU A 192 -0.23 14.05 0.47
C GLU A 192 0.54 14.27 1.78
N ALA A 193 0.67 13.19 2.58
CA ALA A 193 1.09 13.28 3.98
C ALA A 193 2.51 13.85 4.16
N PHE A 194 3.48 13.43 3.34
CA PHE A 194 4.86 13.94 3.43
C PHE A 194 4.96 15.39 2.95
N VAL A 195 4.20 15.74 1.92
CA VAL A 195 4.13 17.14 1.46
C VAL A 195 3.52 18.04 2.55
N ALA A 196 2.50 17.57 3.24
CA ALA A 196 1.84 18.32 4.30
C ALA A 196 2.76 18.56 5.52
N VAL A 197 3.62 17.59 5.87
CA VAL A 197 4.50 17.66 7.06
C VAL A 197 5.90 18.16 6.72
N GLU A 198 6.50 17.67 5.63
CA GLU A 198 7.91 17.91 5.27
C GLU A 198 8.07 18.87 4.07
N GLY A 199 6.98 19.29 3.43
CA GLY A 199 6.99 20.16 2.24
C GLY A 199 7.44 19.46 0.95
N GLN A 200 7.70 18.15 0.98
CA GLN A 200 8.13 17.38 -0.18
C GLN A 200 7.74 15.91 -0.06
N HIS A 201 7.57 15.24 -1.19
CA HIS A 201 7.35 13.80 -1.23
C HIS A 201 8.56 13.00 -0.74
N ALA A 202 8.32 11.88 -0.06
CA ALA A 202 9.37 10.96 0.37
C ALA A 202 10.13 10.35 -0.81
N ARG A 203 11.43 10.14 -0.64
CA ARG A 203 12.26 9.36 -1.56
C ARG A 203 12.33 7.92 -1.06
N SER A 204 11.71 7.00 -1.78
CA SER A 204 11.54 5.61 -1.36
C SER A 204 12.28 4.59 -2.24
N PHE A 205 12.70 4.97 -3.44
CA PHE A 205 13.31 4.05 -4.42
C PHE A 205 14.59 4.63 -5.06
N PRO A 206 15.61 3.80 -5.37
CA PRO A 206 15.81 2.44 -4.83
C PRO A 206 16.25 2.50 -3.36
N ALA A 207 15.88 1.51 -2.55
CA ALA A 207 16.06 1.51 -1.10
C ALA A 207 17.51 1.75 -0.64
N ILE A 208 18.51 1.23 -1.38
CA ILE A 208 19.94 1.40 -1.05
C ILE A 208 20.36 2.88 -1.13
N ARG A 209 19.87 3.62 -2.13
CA ARG A 209 20.18 5.03 -2.38
C ARG A 209 18.93 5.76 -2.85
N PRO A 210 18.04 6.14 -1.95
CA PRO A 210 16.73 6.69 -2.30
C PRO A 210 16.86 7.99 -3.08
N ALA A 211 16.37 7.99 -4.32
CA ALA A 211 16.42 9.12 -5.22
C ALA A 211 15.03 9.46 -5.81
N LEU A 212 14.21 8.43 -6.06
CA LEU A 212 12.93 8.57 -6.71
C LEU A 212 11.78 8.57 -5.69
N ARG A 213 10.76 9.35 -5.99
CA ARG A 213 9.56 9.53 -5.18
C ARG A 213 8.41 8.78 -5.82
N VAL A 214 8.36 7.45 -5.63
CA VAL A 214 7.38 6.59 -6.30
C VAL A 214 6.23 6.17 -5.38
N ASP A 215 6.50 6.01 -4.09
CA ASP A 215 5.49 5.67 -3.09
C ASP A 215 4.86 6.94 -2.50
N ARG A 216 3.57 6.88 -2.13
CA ARG A 216 2.77 8.02 -1.65
C ARG A 216 1.79 7.59 -0.57
N VAL A 217 1.41 8.58 0.26
CA VAL A 217 0.31 8.46 1.22
C VAL A 217 -0.59 9.69 1.08
N TYR A 218 -1.75 9.54 0.49
CA TYR A 218 -2.77 10.57 0.37
C TYR A 218 -3.85 10.39 1.43
N PHE A 219 -4.43 11.51 1.88
CA PHE A 219 -5.49 11.50 2.88
C PHE A 219 -6.50 12.63 2.67
N ARG A 220 -7.70 12.44 3.23
CA ARG A 220 -8.78 13.44 3.33
C ARG A 220 -9.60 13.16 4.58
N GLY A 221 -10.18 14.22 5.20
CA GLY A 221 -11.05 14.09 6.38
C GLY A 221 -10.30 13.68 7.65
N MET A 222 -9.00 13.93 7.71
CA MET A 222 -8.11 13.62 8.82
C MET A 222 -7.02 14.68 8.94
N GLU A 223 -6.33 14.70 10.07
CA GLU A 223 -5.14 15.52 10.29
C GLU A 223 -3.91 14.61 10.40
N VAL A 224 -2.87 14.85 9.58
CA VAL A 224 -1.62 14.12 9.67
C VAL A 224 -0.79 14.59 10.86
N GLN A 225 -0.37 13.65 11.71
CA GLN A 225 0.40 13.94 12.93
C GLN A 225 1.89 13.61 12.76
N GLU A 226 2.18 12.57 12.01
CA GLU A 226 3.53 12.06 11.87
C GLU A 226 3.70 11.36 10.53
N VAL A 227 4.87 11.51 9.92
CA VAL A 227 5.29 10.72 8.75
C VAL A 227 6.71 10.21 8.95
N ALA A 228 7.03 9.04 8.40
CA ALA A 228 8.38 8.50 8.40
C ALA A 228 8.65 7.64 7.15
N CYS A 229 9.78 7.88 6.50
CA CYS A 229 10.34 6.98 5.50
C CYS A 229 11.52 6.24 6.15
N PHE A 230 11.38 4.94 6.39
CA PHE A 230 12.38 4.18 7.14
C PHE A 230 13.59 3.82 6.26
N GLN A 231 14.67 4.56 6.40
CA GLN A 231 15.89 4.41 5.58
C GLN A 231 17.03 3.62 6.23
N GLY A 232 16.92 3.30 7.52
CA GLY A 232 17.93 2.57 8.28
C GLY A 232 17.89 1.05 8.06
N LYS A 233 18.77 0.31 8.77
CA LYS A 233 18.62 -1.14 8.92
C LYS A 233 17.40 -1.45 9.76
N PRO A 234 16.64 -2.53 9.43
CA PRO A 234 16.88 -3.49 8.35
C PRO A 234 16.32 -3.04 7.00
N TRP A 235 15.50 -1.99 6.91
CA TRP A 235 14.64 -1.62 5.79
C TRP A 235 15.36 -1.50 4.44
N ARG A 236 16.57 -0.93 4.41
CA ARG A 236 17.36 -0.75 3.17
C ARG A 236 17.69 -2.03 2.44
N MET A 237 17.59 -3.19 3.11
CA MET A 237 17.95 -4.49 2.55
C MET A 237 16.73 -5.38 2.31
N LEU A 238 15.59 -5.06 2.94
CA LEU A 238 14.40 -5.91 2.92
C LEU A 238 13.68 -5.91 1.57
N SER A 239 13.65 -4.77 0.86
CA SER A 239 13.05 -4.62 -0.46
C SER A 239 13.87 -3.63 -1.28
N ASP A 240 13.57 -3.48 -2.56
CA ASP A 240 14.08 -2.39 -3.40
C ASP A 240 13.34 -1.07 -3.20
N HIS A 241 12.20 -1.06 -2.49
CA HIS A 241 11.52 0.11 -1.97
C HIS A 241 11.75 0.28 -0.47
N LEU A 242 11.59 1.53 0.03
CA LEU A 242 11.50 1.84 1.45
C LEU A 242 10.03 2.01 1.84
N PRO A 243 9.64 1.55 3.04
CA PRO A 243 8.27 1.75 3.51
C PRO A 243 8.02 3.20 3.93
N LEU A 244 6.80 3.66 3.70
CA LEU A 244 6.30 4.94 4.20
C LEU A 244 5.29 4.69 5.32
N TYR A 245 5.44 5.40 6.41
CA TYR A 245 4.55 5.38 7.56
C TYR A 245 3.89 6.75 7.72
N ALA A 246 2.64 6.76 8.13
CA ALA A 246 1.94 7.97 8.54
C ALA A 246 0.96 7.69 9.68
N ARG A 247 0.77 8.68 10.55
CA ARG A 247 -0.23 8.66 11.63
C ARG A 247 -1.17 9.84 11.48
N PHE A 248 -2.45 9.57 11.70
CA PHE A 248 -3.52 10.54 11.51
C PHE A 248 -4.43 10.60 12.73
N THR A 249 -5.01 11.78 12.97
CA THR A 249 -6.14 11.98 13.86
C THR A 249 -7.40 12.14 13.02
N LEU A 250 -8.47 11.44 13.40
CA LEU A 250 -9.79 11.61 12.77
C LEU A 250 -10.39 12.95 13.20
N LEU A 251 -11.02 13.69 12.26
CA LEU A 251 -11.66 14.99 12.49
C LEU A 251 -13.13 14.83 12.90
#